data_11f1f4ff66741b6776393fc0ba37e3a0
#
_entry.id   11f1f4ff66741b6776393fc0ba37e3a0
#
_cell.length_a   1.000
_cell.length_b   1.000
_cell.length_c   1.000
_cell.angle_alpha   90.00
_cell.angle_beta   90.00
_cell.angle_gamma   90.00
#
_symmetry.space_group_name_H-M   'P 1'
#
loop_
_entity.id
_entity.type
_entity.pdbx_description
1 polymer ?
#
loop_
_entity_poly.entity_id
_entity_poly.type
_entity_poly.pdbx_seq_one_letter_code
_entity_poly.pdbx_strand_id
1 'polypeptide(L)'
;MNYKLVLIDLDDTLFDYPRTEEAAFRNTFKELGFFVESELGNAKKEEIYEKIKDRYKDVNLQLWKDLEKGAVDKDRLKVVRFEKIIEEFDLKYDPHEMSELYLKKLGEGIFPFEATEKLCEYLHSKYKVGIVTNGIKEVQYSRIENSEIAKYIDKIIISDEVGVNKPDKRIFEYAMNYFEIRDKSQVIMIGDSLGADIKGGQNAGIDTCWVNLRNNVNDTGIIPKYEVRKLEELFEIL
;
A
#
# COMPACT_ATOMS: atom_id res chain seq x y z
N MET A 1 6.26 8.86 -26.17
CA MET A 1 5.80 7.45 -26.02
C MET A 1 4.30 7.39 -26.24
N ASN A 2 3.73 6.24 -26.65
CA ASN A 2 2.30 6.20 -27.03
C ASN A 2 1.44 5.47 -25.98
N TYR A 3 1.71 5.75 -24.67
CA TYR A 3 0.85 5.19 -23.62
C TYR A 3 -0.55 5.80 -23.67
N LYS A 4 -1.54 5.01 -23.30
CA LYS A 4 -2.94 5.43 -23.14
C LYS A 4 -3.46 5.14 -21.72
N LEU A 5 -2.81 4.20 -21.03
CA LEU A 5 -3.19 3.76 -19.68
C LEU A 5 -1.95 3.74 -18.79
N VAL A 6 -2.04 4.46 -17.70
CA VAL A 6 -1.10 4.40 -16.59
C VAL A 6 -1.76 3.66 -15.44
N LEU A 7 -1.21 2.51 -15.09
CA LEU A 7 -1.54 1.80 -13.87
C LEU A 7 -0.50 2.18 -12.82
N ILE A 8 -0.94 2.56 -11.63
CA ILE A 8 -0.03 3.04 -10.59
C ILE A 8 -0.40 2.41 -9.24
N ASP A 9 0.59 1.99 -8.49
CA ASP A 9 0.39 1.55 -7.12
C ASP A 9 0.19 2.74 -6.17
N LEU A 10 -0.35 2.49 -4.98
CA LEU A 10 -0.62 3.54 -4.00
C LEU A 10 0.45 3.64 -2.93
N ASP A 11 0.68 2.55 -2.18
CA ASP A 11 1.49 2.52 -0.98
C ASP A 11 2.98 2.51 -1.32
N ASP A 12 3.77 3.38 -0.72
CA ASP A 12 5.19 3.64 -1.01
C ASP A 12 5.48 4.09 -2.46
N THR A 13 4.42 4.30 -3.26
CA THR A 13 4.50 4.86 -4.61
C THR A 13 3.96 6.29 -4.65
N LEU A 14 2.70 6.50 -4.26
CA LEU A 14 2.06 7.82 -4.16
C LEU A 14 1.94 8.30 -2.70
N PHE A 15 1.72 7.37 -1.76
CA PHE A 15 1.52 7.65 -0.35
C PHE A 15 2.59 6.96 0.50
N ASP A 16 3.12 7.67 1.50
CA ASP A 16 4.06 7.16 2.49
C ASP A 16 3.35 6.20 3.47
N TYR A 17 3.40 4.89 3.14
CA TYR A 17 2.73 3.87 3.94
C TYR A 17 3.32 3.71 5.34
N PRO A 18 4.65 3.67 5.57
CA PRO A 18 5.22 3.63 6.91
C PRO A 18 4.73 4.76 7.82
N ARG A 19 4.57 5.97 7.28
CA ARG A 19 4.01 7.09 8.04
C ARG A 19 2.52 6.89 8.35
N THR A 20 1.76 6.34 7.41
CA THR A 20 0.35 5.96 7.61
C THR A 20 0.24 4.89 8.69
N GLU A 21 1.03 3.82 8.59
CA GLU A 21 1.04 2.71 9.54
C GLU A 21 1.40 3.17 10.96
N GLU A 22 2.45 3.98 11.10
CA GLU A 22 2.88 4.50 12.40
C GLU A 22 1.81 5.40 13.05
N ALA A 23 1.22 6.31 12.28
CA ALA A 23 0.16 7.18 12.76
C ALA A 23 -1.09 6.37 13.18
N ALA A 24 -1.50 5.40 12.36
CA ALA A 24 -2.64 4.54 12.65
C ALA A 24 -2.42 3.70 13.90
N PHE A 25 -1.25 3.06 14.02
CA PHE A 25 -0.90 2.23 15.17
C PHE A 25 -0.90 3.04 16.47
N ARG A 26 -0.25 4.22 16.46
CA ARG A 26 -0.22 5.10 17.62
C ARG A 26 -1.61 5.61 18.02
N ASN A 27 -2.43 6.00 17.04
CA ASN A 27 -3.77 6.51 17.30
C ASN A 27 -4.71 5.40 17.81
N THR A 28 -4.53 4.15 17.36
CA THR A 28 -5.23 2.99 17.92
C THR A 28 -4.94 2.82 19.40
N PHE A 29 -3.66 2.81 19.79
CA PHE A 29 -3.26 2.68 21.19
C PHE A 29 -3.73 3.86 22.06
N LYS A 30 -3.76 5.09 21.48
CA LYS A 30 -4.31 6.25 22.17
C LYS A 30 -5.81 6.09 22.44
N GLU A 31 -6.57 5.69 21.43
CA GLU A 31 -8.04 5.55 21.55
C GLU A 31 -8.42 4.39 22.49
N LEU A 32 -7.62 3.32 22.53
CA LEU A 32 -7.75 2.23 23.51
C LEU A 32 -7.29 2.60 24.94
N GLY A 33 -6.86 3.85 25.18
CA GLY A 33 -6.48 4.33 26.51
C GLY A 33 -5.11 3.86 27.00
N PHE A 34 -4.26 3.31 26.14
CA PHE A 34 -2.93 2.81 26.53
C PHE A 34 -2.07 3.88 27.21
N PHE A 35 -2.16 5.13 26.76
CA PHE A 35 -1.35 6.27 27.26
C PHE A 35 -2.03 7.04 28.40
N VAL A 36 -3.20 6.62 28.88
CA VAL A 36 -3.85 7.27 30.04
C VAL A 36 -2.96 7.11 31.27
N GLU A 37 -2.91 8.14 32.13
CA GLU A 37 -2.08 8.14 33.34
C GLU A 37 -2.27 6.87 34.20
N SER A 38 -1.16 6.27 34.58
CA SER A 38 -1.10 5.08 35.43
C SER A 38 0.14 5.17 36.34
N GLU A 39 0.21 4.27 37.32
CA GLU A 39 1.35 4.16 38.23
C GLU A 39 2.71 3.93 37.52
N LEU A 40 2.68 3.47 36.27
CA LEU A 40 3.87 3.17 35.48
C LEU A 40 4.61 4.43 34.96
N GLY A 41 3.96 5.58 34.92
CA GLY A 41 4.51 6.81 34.33
C GLY A 41 4.64 6.80 32.81
N ASN A 42 4.57 7.97 32.18
CA ASN A 42 4.51 8.11 30.71
C ASN A 42 5.75 7.58 29.98
N ALA A 43 6.95 7.79 30.53
CA ALA A 43 8.20 7.34 29.90
C ALA A 43 8.29 5.83 29.76
N LYS A 44 7.83 5.08 30.78
CA LYS A 44 7.81 3.61 30.71
C LYS A 44 6.77 3.07 29.77
N LYS A 45 5.62 3.74 29.64
CA LYS A 45 4.60 3.41 28.64
C LYS A 45 5.09 3.61 27.22
N GLU A 46 5.81 4.69 26.95
CA GLU A 46 6.45 4.91 25.65
C GLU A 46 7.45 3.80 25.33
N GLU A 47 8.31 3.40 26.28
CA GLU A 47 9.25 2.29 26.06
C GLU A 47 8.53 0.97 25.71
N ILE A 48 7.46 0.66 26.42
CA ILE A 48 6.65 -0.55 26.16
C ILE A 48 5.98 -0.43 24.78
N TYR A 49 5.38 0.72 24.47
CA TYR A 49 4.76 0.97 23.17
C TYR A 49 5.72 0.78 22.00
N GLU A 50 6.95 1.30 22.07
CA GLU A 50 7.96 1.12 21.03
C GLU A 50 8.29 -0.37 20.81
N LYS A 51 8.42 -1.16 21.89
CA LYS A 51 8.63 -2.61 21.78
C LYS A 51 7.45 -3.32 21.11
N ILE A 52 6.22 -2.96 21.47
CA ILE A 52 5.01 -3.50 20.85
C ILE A 52 4.97 -3.15 19.38
N LYS A 53 5.27 -1.89 19.02
CA LYS A 53 5.28 -1.39 17.65
C LYS A 53 6.30 -2.13 16.78
N ASP A 54 7.52 -2.29 17.28
CA ASP A 54 8.57 -3.00 16.54
C ASP A 54 8.17 -4.46 16.32
N ARG A 55 7.66 -5.11 17.36
CA ARG A 55 7.17 -6.48 17.24
C ARG A 55 5.99 -6.63 16.29
N TYR A 56 5.07 -5.66 16.31
CA TYR A 56 3.96 -5.61 15.35
C TYR A 56 4.45 -5.54 13.91
N LYS A 57 5.45 -4.70 13.61
CA LYS A 57 6.04 -4.59 12.28
C LYS A 57 6.57 -5.94 11.77
N ASP A 58 7.29 -6.67 12.62
CA ASP A 58 7.81 -8.00 12.28
C ASP A 58 6.69 -9.00 12.00
N VAL A 59 5.69 -9.04 12.88
CA VAL A 59 4.52 -9.91 12.74
C VAL A 59 3.74 -9.58 11.47
N ASN A 60 3.47 -8.30 11.22
CA ASN A 60 2.73 -7.83 10.06
C ASN A 60 3.46 -8.16 8.76
N LEU A 61 4.77 -7.90 8.69
CA LEU A 61 5.60 -8.23 7.53
C LEU A 61 5.58 -9.74 7.22
N GLN A 62 5.69 -10.59 8.25
CA GLN A 62 5.63 -12.03 8.06
C GLN A 62 4.26 -12.48 7.55
N LEU A 63 3.17 -11.93 8.08
CA LEU A 63 1.82 -12.28 7.66
C LEU A 63 1.50 -11.85 6.24
N TRP A 64 2.01 -10.72 5.78
CA TRP A 64 1.90 -10.33 4.37
C TRP A 64 2.65 -11.30 3.44
N LYS A 65 3.84 -11.76 3.83
CA LYS A 65 4.56 -12.81 3.10
C LYS A 65 3.81 -14.15 3.09
N ASP A 66 3.15 -14.48 4.17
CA ASP A 66 2.33 -15.70 4.29
C ASP A 66 1.05 -15.60 3.43
N LEU A 67 0.45 -14.41 3.34
CA LEU A 67 -0.66 -14.12 2.43
C LEU A 67 -0.26 -14.31 0.96
N GLU A 68 0.90 -13.79 0.55
CA GLU A 68 1.43 -13.98 -0.82
C GLU A 68 1.64 -15.46 -1.17
N LYS A 69 1.95 -16.30 -0.18
CA LYS A 69 2.09 -17.75 -0.33
C LYS A 69 0.77 -18.51 -0.21
N GLY A 70 -0.33 -17.83 0.09
CA GLY A 70 -1.63 -18.44 0.33
C GLY A 70 -1.74 -19.22 1.65
N ALA A 71 -0.81 -18.99 2.59
CA ALA A 71 -0.81 -19.65 3.91
C ALA A 71 -1.78 -19.02 4.91
N VAL A 72 -2.21 -17.80 4.66
CA VAL A 72 -3.22 -17.07 5.42
C VAL A 72 -4.10 -16.27 4.45
N ASP A 73 -5.38 -16.11 4.75
CA ASP A 73 -6.24 -15.17 4.03
C ASP A 73 -6.21 -13.78 4.67
N LYS A 74 -6.73 -12.78 3.94
CA LYS A 74 -6.72 -11.39 4.38
C LYS A 74 -7.56 -11.14 5.63
N ASP A 75 -8.70 -11.81 5.77
CA ASP A 75 -9.57 -11.61 6.93
C ASP A 75 -8.91 -12.13 8.19
N ARG A 76 -8.25 -13.29 8.11
CA ARG A 76 -7.46 -13.83 9.20
C ARG A 76 -6.24 -12.95 9.51
N LEU A 77 -5.53 -12.45 8.49
CA LEU A 77 -4.38 -11.57 8.66
C LEU A 77 -4.74 -10.32 9.47
N LYS A 78 -5.88 -9.69 9.18
CA LYS A 78 -6.34 -8.47 9.87
C LYS A 78 -6.37 -8.63 11.39
N VAL A 79 -6.75 -9.80 11.89
CA VAL A 79 -6.96 -10.06 13.32
C VAL A 79 -5.73 -10.72 13.96
N VAL A 80 -5.15 -11.74 13.33
CA VAL A 80 -4.07 -12.54 13.92
C VAL A 80 -2.82 -11.73 14.29
N ARG A 81 -2.53 -10.66 13.58
CA ARG A 81 -1.43 -9.75 13.92
C ARG A 81 -1.62 -9.11 15.29
N PHE A 82 -2.85 -8.82 15.69
CA PHE A 82 -3.17 -8.28 17.01
C PHE A 82 -3.26 -9.38 18.09
N GLU A 83 -3.81 -10.55 17.76
CA GLU A 83 -3.77 -11.70 18.69
C GLU A 83 -2.35 -11.96 19.17
N LYS A 84 -1.37 -11.99 18.24
CA LYS A 84 0.03 -12.27 18.59
C LYS A 84 0.64 -11.22 19.51
N ILE A 85 0.45 -9.92 19.26
CA ILE A 85 1.00 -8.89 20.14
C ILE A 85 0.26 -8.78 21.47
N ILE A 86 -1.06 -9.01 21.48
CA ILE A 86 -1.87 -9.03 22.70
C ILE A 86 -1.40 -10.16 23.63
N GLU A 87 -1.20 -11.37 23.09
CA GLU A 87 -0.70 -12.52 23.85
C GLU A 87 0.74 -12.28 24.36
N GLU A 88 1.64 -11.82 23.48
CA GLU A 88 3.07 -11.65 23.82
C GLU A 88 3.31 -10.58 24.90
N PHE A 89 2.51 -9.49 24.89
CA PHE A 89 2.67 -8.36 25.82
C PHE A 89 1.62 -8.34 26.94
N ASP A 90 0.81 -9.40 27.09
CA ASP A 90 -0.29 -9.51 28.07
C ASP A 90 -1.23 -8.29 28.07
N LEU A 91 -1.55 -7.77 26.86
CA LEU A 91 -2.45 -6.63 26.71
C LEU A 91 -3.89 -7.07 26.99
N LYS A 92 -4.71 -6.16 27.55
CA LYS A 92 -6.09 -6.46 27.91
C LYS A 92 -7.08 -5.84 26.92
N TYR A 93 -6.86 -6.10 25.61
CA TYR A 93 -7.70 -5.64 24.53
C TYR A 93 -8.30 -6.83 23.77
N ASP A 94 -9.46 -6.62 23.17
CA ASP A 94 -10.03 -7.56 22.21
C ASP A 94 -9.32 -7.41 20.86
N PRO A 95 -8.80 -8.49 20.25
CA PRO A 95 -8.05 -8.39 18.99
C PRO A 95 -8.91 -7.97 17.80
N HIS A 96 -10.22 -8.27 17.80
CA HIS A 96 -11.14 -7.85 16.75
C HIS A 96 -11.41 -6.35 16.84
N GLU A 97 -11.73 -5.86 18.04
CA GLU A 97 -11.94 -4.43 18.29
C GLU A 97 -10.69 -3.62 17.94
N MET A 98 -9.51 -4.10 18.34
CA MET A 98 -8.23 -3.47 18.02
C MET A 98 -7.97 -3.45 16.50
N SER A 99 -8.30 -4.55 15.81
CA SER A 99 -8.18 -4.65 14.36
C SER A 99 -9.09 -3.67 13.62
N GLU A 100 -10.38 -3.61 13.99
CA GLU A 100 -11.35 -2.71 13.38
C GLU A 100 -10.93 -1.24 13.57
N LEU A 101 -10.55 -0.88 14.80
CA LEU A 101 -10.08 0.47 15.10
C LEU A 101 -8.83 0.83 14.30
N TYR A 102 -7.87 -0.10 14.23
CA TYR A 102 -6.64 0.11 13.45
C TYR A 102 -6.92 0.30 11.95
N LEU A 103 -7.80 -0.51 11.36
CA LEU A 103 -8.19 -0.35 9.95
C LEU A 103 -8.86 0.99 9.69
N LYS A 104 -9.71 1.45 10.61
CA LYS A 104 -10.30 2.79 10.57
C LYS A 104 -9.20 3.86 10.58
N LYS A 105 -8.22 3.75 11.52
CA LYS A 105 -7.09 4.70 11.60
C LYS A 105 -6.18 4.65 10.38
N LEU A 106 -5.97 3.49 9.77
CA LEU A 106 -5.27 3.39 8.49
C LEU A 106 -6.00 4.12 7.37
N GLY A 107 -7.33 3.98 7.30
CA GLY A 107 -8.17 4.68 6.32
C GLY A 107 -8.17 6.21 6.48
N GLU A 108 -7.92 6.72 7.69
CA GLU A 108 -7.75 8.14 7.99
C GLU A 108 -6.34 8.67 7.64
N GLY A 109 -5.36 7.77 7.45
CA GLY A 109 -3.95 8.10 7.25
C GLY A 109 -3.62 8.47 5.79
N ILE A 110 -3.69 9.74 5.43
CA ILE A 110 -3.43 10.25 4.09
C ILE A 110 -2.15 11.07 4.12
N PHE A 111 -1.04 10.47 3.67
CA PHE A 111 0.29 11.11 3.63
C PHE A 111 0.89 10.98 2.21
N PRO A 112 0.44 11.81 1.24
CA PRO A 112 1.01 11.78 -0.10
C PRO A 112 2.46 12.29 -0.08
N PHE A 113 3.29 11.76 -1.00
CA PHE A 113 4.59 12.36 -1.29
C PHE A 113 4.41 13.73 -1.98
N GLU A 114 5.41 14.61 -1.89
CA GLU A 114 5.31 16.02 -2.27
C GLU A 114 4.78 16.26 -3.69
N ALA A 115 5.22 15.48 -4.68
CA ALA A 115 4.83 15.67 -6.08
C ALA A 115 3.54 14.91 -6.47
N THR A 116 2.92 14.17 -5.55
CA THR A 116 1.82 13.21 -5.86
C THR A 116 0.65 13.87 -6.56
N GLU A 117 0.12 14.98 -6.03
CA GLU A 117 -1.06 15.63 -6.62
C GLU A 117 -0.76 16.15 -8.03
N LYS A 118 0.35 16.87 -8.20
CA LYS A 118 0.78 17.40 -9.50
C LYS A 118 1.01 16.29 -10.53
N LEU A 119 1.57 15.15 -10.09
CA LEU A 119 1.77 13.99 -10.94
C LEU A 119 0.44 13.40 -11.38
N CYS A 120 -0.50 13.17 -10.45
CA CYS A 120 -1.82 12.63 -10.78
C CYS A 120 -2.60 13.55 -11.73
N GLU A 121 -2.56 14.87 -11.53
CA GLU A 121 -3.15 15.86 -12.43
C GLU A 121 -2.54 15.76 -13.85
N TYR A 122 -1.21 15.73 -13.94
CA TYR A 122 -0.50 15.59 -15.20
C TYR A 122 -0.85 14.29 -15.92
N LEU A 123 -0.85 13.17 -15.21
CA LEU A 123 -1.19 11.86 -15.78
C LEU A 123 -2.63 11.84 -16.30
N HIS A 124 -3.58 12.34 -15.51
CA HIS A 124 -4.99 12.39 -15.89
C HIS A 124 -5.25 13.29 -17.10
N SER A 125 -4.43 14.34 -17.30
CA SER A 125 -4.54 15.23 -18.46
C SER A 125 -4.16 14.57 -19.79
N LYS A 126 -3.43 13.45 -19.74
CA LYS A 126 -2.88 12.78 -20.94
C LYS A 126 -3.33 11.34 -21.12
N TYR A 127 -3.62 10.64 -20.01
CA TYR A 127 -3.82 9.19 -19.98
C TYR A 127 -5.07 8.82 -19.18
N LYS A 128 -5.54 7.60 -19.34
CA LYS A 128 -6.38 6.96 -18.35
C LYS A 128 -5.53 6.54 -17.15
N VAL A 129 -6.01 6.78 -15.94
CA VAL A 129 -5.26 6.52 -14.71
C VAL A 129 -6.02 5.52 -13.84
N GLY A 130 -5.40 4.37 -13.59
CA GLY A 130 -5.92 3.33 -12.70
C GLY A 130 -4.99 3.07 -11.52
N ILE A 131 -5.51 3.10 -10.30
CA ILE A 131 -4.79 2.56 -9.14
C ILE A 131 -4.91 1.04 -9.13
N VAL A 132 -3.79 0.32 -8.93
CA VAL A 132 -3.78 -1.15 -8.78
C VAL A 132 -3.06 -1.51 -7.48
N THR A 133 -3.79 -1.97 -6.47
CA THR A 133 -3.26 -2.20 -5.13
C THR A 133 -3.62 -3.57 -4.55
N ASN A 134 -2.70 -4.14 -3.74
CA ASN A 134 -2.93 -5.32 -2.91
C ASN A 134 -3.45 -4.99 -1.51
N GLY A 135 -3.65 -3.71 -1.21
CA GLY A 135 -4.11 -3.24 0.09
C GLY A 135 -5.52 -3.71 0.47
N ILE A 136 -5.90 -3.43 1.69
CA ILE A 136 -7.22 -3.76 2.23
C ILE A 136 -8.26 -2.80 1.63
N LYS A 137 -9.33 -3.36 1.09
CA LYS A 137 -10.34 -2.64 0.30
C LYS A 137 -10.84 -1.36 0.96
N GLU A 138 -11.37 -1.47 2.18
CA GLU A 138 -11.98 -0.35 2.90
C GLU A 138 -10.96 0.76 3.19
N VAL A 139 -9.72 0.36 3.49
CA VAL A 139 -8.60 1.28 3.76
C VAL A 139 -8.23 2.06 2.51
N GLN A 140 -8.05 1.37 1.38
CA GLN A 140 -7.62 2.01 0.13
C GLN A 140 -8.68 2.96 -0.43
N TYR A 141 -9.96 2.56 -0.43
CA TYR A 141 -11.04 3.46 -0.83
C TYR A 141 -11.08 4.70 0.06
N SER A 142 -11.07 4.53 1.41
CA SER A 142 -11.09 5.67 2.33
C SER A 142 -9.95 6.64 2.07
N ARG A 143 -8.73 6.15 1.90
CA ARG A 143 -7.55 7.01 1.68
C ARG A 143 -7.59 7.74 0.34
N ILE A 144 -8.00 7.07 -0.72
CA ILE A 144 -8.05 7.67 -2.05
C ILE A 144 -9.20 8.68 -2.12
N GLU A 145 -10.43 8.29 -1.75
CA GLU A 145 -11.62 9.13 -1.87
C GLU A 145 -11.56 10.40 -1.01
N ASN A 146 -10.86 10.35 0.14
CA ASN A 146 -10.66 11.52 1.01
C ASN A 146 -9.37 12.30 0.70
N SER A 147 -8.68 12.00 -0.39
CA SER A 147 -7.45 12.68 -0.81
C SER A 147 -7.68 13.59 -2.01
N GLU A 148 -6.77 14.55 -2.19
CA GLU A 148 -6.79 15.47 -3.33
C GLU A 148 -6.60 14.78 -4.69
N ILE A 149 -6.08 13.53 -4.71
CA ILE A 149 -5.87 12.79 -5.95
C ILE A 149 -7.14 12.09 -6.46
N ALA A 150 -8.19 11.96 -5.64
CA ALA A 150 -9.43 11.25 -6.00
C ALA A 150 -9.98 11.67 -7.37
N LYS A 151 -9.99 12.98 -7.64
CA LYS A 151 -10.50 13.60 -8.88
C LYS A 151 -9.70 13.26 -10.14
N TYR A 152 -8.49 12.70 -9.98
CA TYR A 152 -7.59 12.36 -11.08
C TYR A 152 -7.51 10.85 -11.36
N ILE A 153 -8.24 10.03 -10.59
CA ILE A 153 -8.21 8.56 -10.71
C ILE A 153 -9.48 8.09 -11.41
N ASP A 154 -9.35 7.50 -12.60
CA ASP A 154 -10.48 6.98 -13.37
C ASP A 154 -11.03 5.66 -12.75
N LYS A 155 -10.17 4.84 -12.12
CA LYS A 155 -10.57 3.58 -11.49
C LYS A 155 -9.61 3.13 -10.39
N ILE A 156 -10.15 2.66 -9.29
CA ILE A 156 -9.42 1.93 -8.24
C ILE A 156 -9.65 0.44 -8.45
N ILE A 157 -8.57 -0.33 -8.56
CA ILE A 157 -8.56 -1.78 -8.78
C ILE A 157 -7.87 -2.42 -7.58
N ILE A 158 -8.64 -3.09 -6.76
CA ILE A 158 -8.17 -3.68 -5.51
C ILE A 158 -8.19 -5.20 -5.65
N SER A 159 -7.10 -5.85 -5.25
CA SER A 159 -6.93 -7.30 -5.36
C SER A 159 -8.09 -8.09 -4.75
N ASP A 160 -8.69 -7.60 -3.65
CA ASP A 160 -9.83 -8.24 -3.00
C ASP A 160 -11.08 -8.31 -3.89
N GLU A 161 -11.29 -7.31 -4.75
CA GLU A 161 -12.43 -7.26 -5.66
C GLU A 161 -12.21 -8.09 -6.92
N VAL A 162 -10.95 -8.20 -7.36
CA VAL A 162 -10.58 -8.97 -8.54
C VAL A 162 -10.39 -10.45 -8.21
N GLY A 163 -10.11 -10.77 -6.94
CA GLY A 163 -9.86 -12.12 -6.45
C GLY A 163 -8.45 -12.62 -6.70
N VAL A 164 -7.52 -11.74 -7.10
CA VAL A 164 -6.10 -12.06 -7.31
C VAL A 164 -5.21 -10.89 -6.93
N ASN A 165 -4.04 -11.19 -6.37
CA ASN A 165 -3.05 -10.20 -5.97
C ASN A 165 -1.99 -9.98 -7.06
N LYS A 166 -1.40 -8.77 -7.15
CA LYS A 166 -0.11 -8.59 -7.81
C LYS A 166 0.92 -9.55 -7.17
N PRO A 167 1.77 -10.25 -7.92
CA PRO A 167 2.13 -10.10 -9.33
C PRO A 167 1.34 -10.98 -10.31
N ASP A 168 0.18 -11.49 -9.97
CA ASP A 168 -0.62 -12.26 -10.92
C ASP A 168 -1.08 -11.36 -12.08
N LYS A 169 -0.76 -11.77 -13.31
CA LYS A 169 -1.10 -10.98 -14.51
C LYS A 169 -2.60 -10.70 -14.66
N ARG A 170 -3.47 -11.52 -14.07
CA ARG A 170 -4.92 -11.38 -14.18
C ARG A 170 -5.46 -10.07 -13.62
N ILE A 171 -4.80 -9.47 -12.61
CA ILE A 171 -5.22 -8.16 -12.08
C ILE A 171 -4.97 -7.05 -13.10
N PHE A 172 -3.85 -7.13 -13.85
CA PHE A 172 -3.52 -6.17 -14.91
C PHE A 172 -4.39 -6.39 -16.15
N GLU A 173 -4.67 -7.64 -16.51
CA GLU A 173 -5.60 -7.99 -17.58
C GLU A 173 -7.02 -7.48 -17.27
N TYR A 174 -7.45 -7.58 -16.00
CA TYR A 174 -8.71 -6.98 -15.54
C TYR A 174 -8.71 -5.47 -15.73
N ALA A 175 -7.63 -4.79 -15.32
CA ALA A 175 -7.48 -3.35 -15.50
C ALA A 175 -7.55 -2.95 -16.98
N MET A 176 -6.78 -3.62 -17.83
CA MET A 176 -6.78 -3.36 -19.27
C MET A 176 -8.17 -3.57 -19.91
N ASN A 177 -8.88 -4.63 -19.51
CA ASN A 177 -10.24 -4.87 -19.98
C ASN A 177 -11.22 -3.79 -19.54
N TYR A 178 -11.13 -3.34 -18.29
CA TYR A 178 -11.97 -2.24 -17.78
C TYR A 178 -11.81 -0.95 -18.61
N PHE A 179 -10.57 -0.62 -18.99
CA PHE A 179 -10.26 0.55 -19.79
C PHE A 179 -10.36 0.31 -21.31
N GLU A 180 -10.74 -0.87 -21.73
CA GLU A 180 -10.86 -1.28 -23.16
C GLU A 180 -9.54 -1.15 -23.95
N ILE A 181 -8.39 -1.27 -23.27
CA ILE A 181 -7.05 -1.23 -23.88
C ILE A 181 -6.56 -2.65 -24.16
N ARG A 182 -6.38 -2.98 -25.43
CA ARG A 182 -5.91 -4.33 -25.85
C ARG A 182 -4.42 -4.37 -26.14
N ASP A 183 -3.87 -3.28 -26.59
CA ASP A 183 -2.45 -3.17 -26.95
C ASP A 183 -1.61 -2.92 -25.69
N LYS A 184 -0.89 -3.94 -25.27
CA LYS A 184 -0.04 -3.93 -24.07
C LYS A 184 1.08 -2.90 -24.14
N SER A 185 1.54 -2.54 -25.34
CA SER A 185 2.55 -1.50 -25.53
C SER A 185 2.06 -0.07 -25.18
N GLN A 186 0.74 0.07 -25.00
CA GLN A 186 0.10 1.33 -24.60
C GLN A 186 -0.15 1.42 -23.10
N VAL A 187 0.36 0.46 -22.30
CA VAL A 187 0.13 0.38 -20.85
C VAL A 187 1.46 0.38 -20.12
N ILE A 188 1.54 1.12 -19.03
CA ILE A 188 2.66 1.10 -18.12
C ILE A 188 2.17 0.87 -16.68
N MET A 189 2.87 0.01 -15.92
CA MET A 189 2.72 -0.12 -14.47
C MET A 189 3.81 0.64 -13.75
N ILE A 190 3.43 1.50 -12.82
CA ILE A 190 4.31 2.31 -11.99
C ILE A 190 4.14 1.87 -10.54
N GLY A 191 5.21 1.47 -9.86
CA GLY A 191 5.13 1.03 -8.47
C GLY A 191 6.49 0.84 -7.83
N ASP A 192 6.50 0.72 -6.49
CA ASP A 192 7.71 0.60 -5.68
C ASP A 192 8.17 -0.86 -5.50
N SER A 193 7.27 -1.82 -5.65
CA SER A 193 7.56 -3.23 -5.40
C SER A 193 8.09 -3.95 -6.64
N LEU A 194 9.38 -4.33 -6.62
CA LEU A 194 9.94 -5.17 -7.67
C LEU A 194 9.18 -6.49 -7.82
N GLY A 195 8.76 -7.10 -6.70
CA GLY A 195 8.08 -8.39 -6.69
C GLY A 195 6.61 -8.32 -7.11
N ALA A 196 5.88 -7.29 -6.70
CA ALA A 196 4.45 -7.16 -6.98
C ALA A 196 4.19 -6.36 -8.28
N ASP A 197 4.73 -5.15 -8.39
CA ASP A 197 4.41 -4.24 -9.49
C ASP A 197 5.20 -4.54 -10.74
N ILE A 198 6.54 -4.59 -10.59
CA ILE A 198 7.42 -4.72 -11.75
C ILE A 198 7.32 -6.13 -12.33
N LYS A 199 7.44 -7.15 -11.47
CA LYS A 199 7.25 -8.54 -11.92
C LYS A 199 5.85 -8.78 -12.45
N GLY A 200 4.84 -8.20 -11.81
CA GLY A 200 3.44 -8.31 -12.24
C GLY A 200 3.19 -7.68 -13.60
N GLY A 201 3.68 -6.47 -13.83
CA GLY A 201 3.61 -5.79 -15.14
C GLY A 201 4.33 -6.60 -16.23
N GLN A 202 5.53 -7.14 -15.93
CA GLN A 202 6.24 -8.03 -16.84
C GLN A 202 5.46 -9.31 -17.15
N ASN A 203 4.86 -9.94 -16.13
CA ASN A 203 4.01 -11.12 -16.33
C ASN A 203 2.79 -10.84 -17.22
N ALA A 204 2.27 -9.60 -17.15
CA ALA A 204 1.19 -9.14 -18.03
C ALA A 204 1.69 -8.74 -19.43
N GLY A 205 2.98 -8.53 -19.61
CA GLY A 205 3.61 -8.08 -20.86
C GLY A 205 3.42 -6.59 -21.14
N ILE A 206 3.28 -5.78 -20.09
CA ILE A 206 3.20 -4.33 -20.13
C ILE A 206 4.52 -3.69 -19.68
N ASP A 207 4.73 -2.44 -20.02
CA ASP A 207 5.90 -1.68 -19.58
C ASP A 207 5.86 -1.42 -18.07
N THR A 208 7.03 -1.22 -17.45
CA THR A 208 7.14 -1.05 -16.01
C THR A 208 8.09 0.09 -15.64
N CYS A 209 7.73 0.84 -14.60
CA CYS A 209 8.57 1.87 -13.99
C CYS A 209 8.68 1.61 -12.48
N TRP A 210 9.90 1.36 -12.01
CA TRP A 210 10.17 1.18 -10.60
C TRP A 210 10.35 2.54 -9.91
N VAL A 211 9.50 2.81 -8.93
CA VAL A 211 9.58 4.00 -8.07
C VAL A 211 10.44 3.67 -6.86
N ASN A 212 11.71 4.07 -6.90
CA ASN A 212 12.71 3.76 -5.89
C ASN A 212 13.05 4.99 -5.02
N LEU A 213 12.05 5.57 -4.35
CA LEU A 213 12.22 6.79 -3.54
C LEU A 213 13.18 6.59 -2.35
N ARG A 214 13.39 5.36 -1.92
CA ARG A 214 14.24 5.03 -0.76
C ARG A 214 15.67 4.59 -1.15
N ASN A 215 16.00 4.63 -2.44
CA ASN A 215 17.29 4.18 -2.98
C ASN A 215 17.65 2.73 -2.58
N ASN A 216 16.67 1.84 -2.61
CA ASN A 216 16.85 0.41 -2.33
C ASN A 216 17.78 -0.24 -3.39
N VAL A 217 18.56 -1.21 -2.96
CA VAL A 217 19.36 -2.02 -3.89
C VAL A 217 18.46 -3.09 -4.52
N ASN A 218 18.53 -3.22 -5.84
CA ASN A 218 17.84 -4.31 -6.53
C ASN A 218 18.70 -5.57 -6.51
N ASP A 219 18.39 -6.50 -5.64
CA ASP A 219 19.02 -7.83 -5.51
C ASP A 219 18.15 -8.96 -6.07
N THR A 220 17.02 -8.63 -6.70
CA THR A 220 16.02 -9.61 -7.16
C THR A 220 16.29 -10.14 -8.56
N GLY A 221 17.13 -9.45 -9.36
CA GLY A 221 17.31 -9.73 -10.78
C GLY A 221 16.16 -9.31 -11.69
N ILE A 222 15.10 -8.68 -11.13
CA ILE A 222 13.98 -8.13 -11.91
C ILE A 222 14.41 -6.79 -12.48
N ILE A 223 14.40 -6.63 -13.80
CA ILE A 223 14.85 -5.42 -14.47
C ILE A 223 13.64 -4.62 -14.96
N PRO A 224 13.30 -3.47 -14.33
CA PRO A 224 12.24 -2.60 -14.81
C PRO A 224 12.65 -1.94 -16.15
N LYS A 225 11.67 -1.50 -16.94
CA LYS A 225 11.96 -0.70 -18.14
C LYS A 225 12.51 0.68 -17.78
N TYR A 226 11.98 1.27 -16.72
CA TYR A 226 12.42 2.55 -16.15
C TYR A 226 12.60 2.41 -14.63
N GLU A 227 13.52 3.19 -14.06
CA GLU A 227 13.68 3.42 -12.64
C GLU A 227 13.65 4.93 -12.40
N VAL A 228 12.90 5.37 -11.39
CA VAL A 228 12.88 6.76 -10.92
C VAL A 228 13.13 6.79 -9.42
N ARG A 229 13.83 7.82 -8.96
CA ARG A 229 14.15 8.04 -7.54
C ARG A 229 13.42 9.24 -6.95
N LYS A 230 12.70 9.95 -7.81
CA LYS A 230 11.78 11.05 -7.45
C LYS A 230 10.57 10.95 -8.36
N LEU A 231 9.39 11.32 -7.85
CA LEU A 231 8.16 11.29 -8.64
C LEU A 231 8.21 12.28 -9.82
N GLU A 232 8.97 13.38 -9.68
CA GLU A 232 9.13 14.38 -10.73
C GLU A 232 9.81 13.84 -11.99
N GLU A 233 10.65 12.81 -11.88
CA GLU A 233 11.29 12.19 -13.04
C GLU A 233 10.28 11.49 -13.97
N LEU A 234 9.08 11.17 -13.46
CA LEU A 234 8.00 10.62 -14.29
C LEU A 234 7.47 11.60 -15.35
N PHE A 235 7.60 12.92 -15.14
CA PHE A 235 7.23 13.92 -16.16
C PHE A 235 8.12 13.86 -17.41
N GLU A 236 9.33 13.33 -17.30
CA GLU A 236 10.27 13.18 -18.42
C GLU A 236 10.04 11.85 -19.17
N ILE A 237 9.44 10.86 -18.50
CA ILE A 237 9.16 9.54 -19.06
C ILE A 237 7.79 9.49 -19.73
N LEU A 238 6.82 10.26 -19.21
CA LEU A 238 5.41 10.27 -19.59
C LEU A 238 4.99 11.64 -20.13
#